data_0a1eb6261971bd759b0e53a2bfe0a2e4
#
_entry.id   0a1eb6261971bd759b0e53a2bfe0a2e4
#
_cell.length_a   1.000
_cell.length_b   1.000
_cell.length_c   1.000
_cell.angle_alpha   90.00
_cell.angle_beta   90.00
_cell.angle_gamma   90.00
#
_symmetry.space_group_name_H-M   'P 1'
#
loop_
_entity.id
_entity.type
_entity.pdbx_description
1 polymer ?
#
loop_
_entity_poly.entity_id
_entity_poly.type
_entity_poly.pdbx_seq_one_letter_code
_entity_poly.pdbx_strand_id
1 'polypeptide(L)'
;AQIVKDTVEQALDGVLFIDEAYMLWDGHWTDFGQEALATLTKCMEDYRDRLTVIFAGYQEETEWLINSNAGLKSRIKYKFQFEDYTGAELARIYVKMVNDDGYLCNTDALLAIDKLMDQAIKLHDPKLGNGRFVRNAFEITLNRMAARIAGSDCHDLSTIMLTDIPRLEELTGKK
;
A
#
# COMPACT_ATOMS: atom_id res chain seq x y z
N ALA A 1 -3.45 21.09 18.03
CA ALA A 1 -2.13 21.74 17.90
C ALA A 1 -1.04 21.03 18.70
N GLN A 2 -1.24 20.74 20.02
CA GLN A 2 -0.16 20.22 20.87
C GLN A 2 0.39 18.87 20.36
N ILE A 3 -0.48 17.90 20.06
CA ILE A 3 -0.08 16.58 19.52
C ILE A 3 0.78 16.72 18.26
N VAL A 4 0.43 17.64 17.36
CA VAL A 4 1.22 17.89 16.14
C VAL A 4 2.62 18.40 16.47
N LYS A 5 2.74 19.32 17.44
CA LYS A 5 4.06 19.83 17.86
C LYS A 5 4.90 18.72 18.47
N ASP A 6 4.34 17.96 19.39
CA ASP A 6 5.04 16.85 20.05
C ASP A 6 5.52 15.80 19.04
N THR A 7 4.68 15.49 18.01
CA THR A 7 5.05 14.57 16.92
C THR A 7 6.16 15.14 16.05
N VAL A 8 6.08 16.43 15.71
CA VAL A 8 7.13 17.11 14.93
C VAL A 8 8.45 17.14 15.70
N GLU A 9 8.41 17.45 17.01
CA GLU A 9 9.62 17.49 17.85
C GLU A 9 10.30 16.11 17.91
N GLN A 10 9.53 15.02 17.93
CA GLN A 10 10.08 13.66 17.87
C GLN A 10 10.69 13.31 16.51
N ALA A 11 10.25 13.97 15.43
CA ALA A 11 10.73 13.73 14.08
C ALA A 11 11.88 14.67 13.66
N LEU A 12 12.31 15.57 14.53
CA LEU A 12 13.42 16.50 14.23
C LEU A 12 14.69 15.73 13.91
N ASP A 13 15.45 16.27 12.96
CA ASP A 13 16.68 15.69 12.39
C ASP A 13 16.41 14.37 11.63
N GLY A 14 15.14 14.17 11.21
CA GLY A 14 14.67 12.97 10.53
C GLY A 14 13.55 13.27 9.54
N VAL A 15 12.64 12.29 9.43
CA VAL A 15 11.53 12.31 8.49
C VAL A 15 10.21 12.10 9.23
N LEU A 16 9.26 13.00 9.02
CA LEU A 16 7.87 12.82 9.41
C LEU A 16 7.10 12.30 8.18
N PHE A 17 6.70 11.03 8.23
CA PHE A 17 5.88 10.41 7.21
C PHE A 17 4.42 10.44 7.64
N ILE A 18 3.56 11.03 6.82
CA ILE A 18 2.13 11.16 7.07
C ILE A 18 1.39 10.36 6.00
N ASP A 19 0.92 9.18 6.36
CA ASP A 19 0.10 8.35 5.49
C ASP A 19 -1.35 8.83 5.49
N GLU A 20 -2.07 8.61 4.37
CA GLU A 20 -3.45 9.07 4.20
C GLU A 20 -3.60 10.57 4.56
N ALA A 21 -2.63 11.39 4.13
CA ALA A 21 -2.48 12.77 4.61
C ALA A 21 -3.72 13.65 4.35
N TYR A 22 -4.54 13.29 3.36
CA TYR A 22 -5.81 13.96 3.10
C TYR A 22 -6.80 13.83 4.27
N MET A 23 -6.64 12.86 5.16
CA MET A 23 -7.45 12.72 6.37
C MET A 23 -7.23 13.87 7.38
N LEU A 24 -6.15 14.64 7.23
CA LEU A 24 -5.95 15.87 8.01
C LEU A 24 -6.98 16.96 7.66
N TRP A 25 -7.70 16.77 6.56
CA TRP A 25 -8.72 17.70 6.08
C TRP A 25 -9.92 16.90 5.57
N ASP A 26 -11.00 16.86 6.34
CA ASP A 26 -12.24 16.12 6.04
C ASP A 26 -13.25 16.92 5.17
N GLY A 27 -12.86 18.10 4.68
CA GLY A 27 -13.75 18.97 3.90
C GLY A 27 -14.78 19.71 4.73
N HIS A 28 -14.92 19.39 5.99
CA HIS A 28 -15.75 20.12 6.94
C HIS A 28 -14.90 21.10 7.74
N TRP A 29 -15.44 22.26 8.02
CA TRP A 29 -14.80 23.31 8.81
C TRP A 29 -14.76 22.91 10.30
N THR A 30 -14.17 21.75 10.60
CA THR A 30 -13.90 21.41 12.00
C THR A 30 -12.61 22.10 12.42
N ASP A 31 -12.65 22.86 13.49
CA ASP A 31 -11.51 23.67 13.98
C ASP A 31 -10.23 22.85 14.18
N PHE A 32 -10.36 21.55 14.49
CA PHE A 32 -9.23 20.69 14.81
C PHE A 32 -8.32 20.33 13.61
N GLY A 33 -8.90 20.00 12.46
CA GLY A 33 -8.12 19.66 11.25
C GLY A 33 -7.36 20.86 10.72
N GLN A 34 -8.03 22.02 10.67
CA GLN A 34 -7.39 23.28 10.26
C GLN A 34 -6.27 23.71 11.19
N GLU A 35 -6.48 23.61 12.50
CA GLU A 35 -5.48 23.93 13.50
C GLU A 35 -4.27 23.01 13.40
N ALA A 36 -4.50 21.71 13.20
CA ALA A 36 -3.43 20.74 13.01
C ALA A 36 -2.60 21.07 11.76
N LEU A 37 -3.28 21.31 10.63
CA LEU A 37 -2.64 21.63 9.35
C LEU A 37 -1.87 22.96 9.41
N ALA A 38 -2.45 24.00 10.03
CA ALA A 38 -1.79 25.28 10.24
C ALA A 38 -0.55 25.14 11.12
N THR A 39 -0.64 24.36 12.21
CA THR A 39 0.47 24.05 13.10
C THR A 39 1.57 23.31 12.36
N LEU A 40 1.23 22.26 11.61
CA LEU A 40 2.19 21.50 10.82
C LEU A 40 2.89 22.38 9.78
N THR A 41 2.12 23.20 9.04
CA THR A 41 2.64 24.12 8.04
C THR A 41 3.63 25.12 8.65
N LYS A 42 3.34 25.60 9.86
CA LYS A 42 4.26 26.48 10.61
C LYS A 42 5.53 25.72 11.01
N CYS A 43 5.40 24.51 11.55
CA CYS A 43 6.56 23.70 11.93
C CYS A 43 7.46 23.36 10.72
N MET A 44 6.87 23.12 9.55
CA MET A 44 7.62 22.91 8.29
C MET A 44 8.50 24.13 7.92
N GLU A 45 8.07 25.34 8.27
CA GLU A 45 8.90 26.54 8.08
C GLU A 45 9.94 26.70 9.16
N ASP A 46 9.52 26.59 10.43
CA ASP A 46 10.38 26.83 11.59
C ASP A 46 11.54 25.83 11.65
N TYR A 47 11.32 24.59 11.18
CA TYR A 47 12.29 23.48 11.21
C TYR A 47 12.73 23.00 9.82
N ARG A 48 12.66 23.87 8.80
CA ARG A 48 12.94 23.52 7.40
C ARG A 48 14.31 22.87 7.14
N ASP A 49 15.30 23.16 7.99
CA ASP A 49 16.66 22.65 7.88
C ASP A 49 16.87 21.34 8.70
N ARG A 50 15.86 20.95 9.49
CA ARG A 50 15.92 19.81 10.42
C ARG A 50 14.81 18.79 10.26
N LEU A 51 13.80 19.08 9.43
CA LEU A 51 12.63 18.24 9.28
C LEU A 51 12.31 18.03 7.81
N THR A 52 12.24 16.77 7.39
CA THR A 52 11.65 16.39 6.12
C THR A 52 10.24 15.86 6.35
N VAL A 53 9.25 16.43 5.67
CA VAL A 53 7.87 15.95 5.77
C VAL A 53 7.46 15.30 4.45
N ILE A 54 6.93 14.08 4.53
CA ILE A 54 6.39 13.33 3.40
C ILE A 54 4.90 13.15 3.60
N PHE A 55 4.10 13.65 2.67
CA PHE A 55 2.66 13.40 2.60
C PHE A 55 2.42 12.26 1.62
N ALA A 56 1.77 11.20 2.06
CA ALA A 56 1.37 10.07 1.23
C ALA A 56 -0.16 9.97 1.21
N GLY A 57 -0.71 9.46 0.11
CA GLY A 57 -2.15 9.27 -0.05
C GLY A 57 -2.55 9.13 -1.52
N TYR A 58 -3.84 9.01 -1.77
CA TYR A 58 -4.38 8.98 -3.13
C TYR A 58 -4.14 10.31 -3.84
N GLN A 59 -3.91 10.25 -5.13
CA GLN A 59 -3.46 11.40 -5.92
C GLN A 59 -4.45 12.56 -5.86
N GLU A 60 -5.71 12.31 -6.16
CA GLU A 60 -6.74 13.35 -6.27
C GLU A 60 -6.98 14.03 -4.92
N GLU A 61 -7.11 13.23 -3.86
CA GLU A 61 -7.36 13.71 -2.50
C GLU A 61 -6.16 14.49 -1.94
N THR A 62 -4.94 13.98 -2.20
CA THR A 62 -3.71 14.66 -1.75
C THR A 62 -3.49 15.97 -2.52
N GLU A 63 -3.75 15.99 -3.82
CA GLU A 63 -3.71 17.23 -4.62
C GLU A 63 -4.74 18.25 -4.14
N TRP A 64 -5.93 17.78 -3.81
CA TRP A 64 -6.96 18.64 -3.27
C TRP A 64 -6.54 19.25 -1.91
N LEU A 65 -6.00 18.45 -0.99
CA LEU A 65 -5.43 18.91 0.29
C LEU A 65 -4.38 20.00 0.06
N ILE A 66 -3.40 19.74 -0.82
CA ILE A 66 -2.30 20.66 -1.08
C ILE A 66 -2.83 21.97 -1.68
N ASN A 67 -3.77 21.90 -2.61
CA ASN A 67 -4.31 23.08 -3.27
C ASN A 67 -5.27 23.88 -2.39
N SER A 68 -5.90 23.26 -1.39
CA SER A 68 -6.77 23.93 -0.42
C SER A 68 -5.99 24.81 0.58
N ASN A 69 -4.69 24.57 0.72
CA ASN A 69 -3.85 25.30 1.67
C ASN A 69 -2.61 25.92 0.99
N ALA A 70 -2.65 27.24 0.82
CA ALA A 70 -1.57 28.00 0.16
C ALA A 70 -0.22 27.83 0.89
N GLY A 71 -0.22 27.65 2.21
CA GLY A 71 0.98 27.41 3.02
C GLY A 71 1.61 26.06 2.69
N LEU A 72 0.84 24.99 2.59
CA LEU A 72 1.33 23.68 2.15
C LEU A 72 1.86 23.74 0.72
N LYS A 73 1.07 24.33 -0.18
CA LYS A 73 1.43 24.43 -1.60
C LYS A 73 2.77 25.09 -1.82
N SER A 74 3.12 26.10 -1.03
CA SER A 74 4.40 26.83 -1.15
C SER A 74 5.60 26.05 -0.59
N ARG A 75 5.37 25.05 0.28
CA ARG A 75 6.41 24.29 0.99
C ARG A 75 6.66 22.91 0.41
N ILE A 76 5.67 22.31 -0.26
CA ILE A 76 5.84 21.03 -0.95
C ILE A 76 6.53 21.28 -2.28
N LYS A 77 7.82 20.91 -2.36
CA LYS A 77 8.68 21.17 -3.51
C LYS A 77 8.70 20.01 -4.50
N TYR A 78 8.47 18.79 -4.03
CA TYR A 78 8.61 17.58 -4.82
C TYR A 78 7.31 16.79 -4.77
N LYS A 79 6.92 16.24 -5.91
CA LYS A 79 5.80 15.35 -6.05
C LYS A 79 6.29 14.08 -6.74
N PHE A 80 6.04 12.94 -6.13
CA PHE A 80 6.32 11.63 -6.69
C PHE A 80 5.00 10.90 -6.92
N GLN A 81 4.79 10.42 -8.12
CA GLN A 81 3.64 9.60 -8.46
C GLN A 81 4.11 8.17 -8.66
N PHE A 82 3.46 7.24 -7.99
CA PHE A 82 3.65 5.82 -8.19
C PHE A 82 2.52 5.32 -9.09
N GLU A 83 2.90 4.82 -10.25
CA GLU A 83 1.93 4.24 -11.18
C GLU A 83 1.53 2.84 -10.73
N ASP A 84 0.38 2.38 -11.23
CA ASP A 84 -0.07 1.02 -10.98
C ASP A 84 0.87 0.02 -11.63
N TYR A 85 1.08 -1.10 -10.97
CA TYR A 85 1.86 -2.20 -11.52
C TYR A 85 1.12 -2.88 -12.68
N THR A 86 1.87 -3.34 -13.66
CA THR A 86 1.39 -4.27 -14.69
C THR A 86 1.15 -5.66 -14.10
N GLY A 87 0.35 -6.50 -14.78
CA GLY A 87 0.15 -7.89 -14.37
C GLY A 87 1.45 -8.68 -14.19
N ALA A 88 2.40 -8.48 -15.12
CA ALA A 88 3.73 -9.11 -15.04
C ALA A 88 4.57 -8.63 -13.83
N GLU A 89 4.41 -7.38 -13.42
CA GLU A 89 5.09 -6.86 -12.22
C GLU A 89 4.45 -7.41 -10.95
N LEU A 90 3.12 -7.47 -10.88
CA LEU A 90 2.41 -8.11 -9.77
C LEU A 90 2.79 -9.57 -9.62
N ALA A 91 2.90 -10.32 -10.74
CA ALA A 91 3.35 -11.71 -10.71
C ALA A 91 4.78 -11.83 -10.18
N ARG A 92 5.69 -10.94 -10.58
CA ARG A 92 7.06 -10.90 -10.04
C ARG A 92 7.11 -10.58 -8.54
N ILE A 93 6.25 -9.66 -8.07
CA ILE A 93 6.11 -9.35 -6.65
C ILE A 93 5.64 -10.59 -5.89
N TYR A 94 4.65 -11.31 -6.43
CA TYR A 94 4.16 -12.55 -5.84
C TYR A 94 5.27 -13.61 -5.72
N VAL A 95 5.98 -13.89 -6.82
CA VAL A 95 7.07 -14.86 -6.83
C VAL A 95 8.21 -14.45 -5.87
N LYS A 96 8.47 -13.14 -5.76
CA LYS A 96 9.43 -12.63 -4.78
C LYS A 96 8.99 -12.97 -3.36
N MET A 97 7.73 -12.74 -3.00
CA MET A 97 7.21 -13.08 -1.66
C MET A 97 7.33 -14.59 -1.38
N VAL A 98 6.99 -15.43 -2.36
CA VAL A 98 7.17 -16.88 -2.27
C VAL A 98 8.62 -17.25 -1.93
N ASN A 99 9.58 -16.68 -2.64
CA ASN A 99 10.99 -16.97 -2.47
C ASN A 99 11.55 -16.41 -1.14
N ASP A 100 11.13 -15.20 -0.74
CA ASP A 100 11.57 -14.56 0.50
C ASP A 100 11.14 -15.40 1.73
N ASP A 101 9.97 -16.06 1.66
CA ASP A 101 9.46 -16.94 2.69
C ASP A 101 9.99 -18.40 2.56
N GLY A 102 10.86 -18.67 1.59
CA GLY A 102 11.53 -19.96 1.42
C GLY A 102 10.69 -21.03 0.71
N TYR A 103 9.59 -20.63 0.06
CA TYR A 103 8.76 -21.54 -0.72
C TYR A 103 9.21 -21.59 -2.19
N LEU A 104 8.71 -22.58 -2.92
CA LEU A 104 8.88 -22.78 -4.35
C LEU A 104 7.52 -22.86 -5.03
N CYS A 105 7.43 -22.51 -6.31
CA CYS A 105 6.24 -22.78 -7.12
C CYS A 105 6.55 -23.82 -8.18
N ASN A 106 5.63 -24.76 -8.41
CA ASN A 106 5.70 -25.57 -9.61
C ASN A 106 5.31 -24.76 -10.85
N THR A 107 5.59 -25.27 -12.04
CA THR A 107 5.35 -24.58 -13.32
C THR A 107 3.87 -24.18 -13.49
N ASP A 108 2.93 -25.07 -13.12
CA ASP A 108 1.50 -24.81 -13.26
C ASP A 108 1.03 -23.70 -12.31
N ALA A 109 1.59 -23.63 -11.10
CA ALA A 109 1.31 -22.56 -10.15
C ALA A 109 1.83 -21.22 -10.69
N LEU A 110 3.04 -21.17 -11.27
CA LEU A 110 3.57 -19.95 -11.90
C LEU A 110 2.66 -19.43 -13.02
N LEU A 111 2.21 -20.32 -13.89
CA LEU A 111 1.25 -19.95 -14.96
C LEU A 111 -0.08 -19.45 -14.41
N ALA A 112 -0.56 -20.06 -13.33
CA ALA A 112 -1.79 -19.61 -12.67
C ALA A 112 -1.64 -18.23 -12.01
N ILE A 113 -0.48 -17.94 -11.42
CA ILE A 113 -0.17 -16.63 -10.84
C ILE A 113 -0.17 -15.56 -11.92
N ASP A 114 0.54 -15.77 -13.04
CA ASP A 114 0.56 -14.84 -14.16
C ASP A 114 -0.86 -14.54 -14.66
N LYS A 115 -1.66 -15.59 -14.87
CA LYS A 115 -3.06 -15.45 -15.31
C LYS A 115 -3.93 -14.70 -14.30
N LEU A 116 -3.77 -14.97 -13.01
CA LEU A 116 -4.50 -14.30 -11.93
C LEU A 116 -4.19 -12.80 -11.92
N MET A 117 -2.93 -12.42 -12.03
CA MET A 117 -2.50 -11.02 -12.02
C MET A 117 -2.99 -10.27 -13.28
N ASP A 118 -2.91 -10.90 -14.45
CA ASP A 118 -3.45 -10.33 -15.68
C ASP A 118 -4.98 -10.14 -15.63
N GLN A 119 -5.70 -11.07 -15.02
CA GLN A 119 -7.15 -10.95 -14.83
C GLN A 119 -7.49 -9.82 -13.85
N ALA A 120 -6.72 -9.66 -12.77
CA ALA A 120 -6.92 -8.61 -11.79
C ALA A 120 -6.79 -7.22 -12.42
N ILE A 121 -5.75 -6.99 -13.21
CA ILE A 121 -5.54 -5.72 -13.92
C ILE A 121 -6.69 -5.41 -14.89
N LYS A 122 -7.19 -6.41 -15.60
CA LYS A 122 -8.32 -6.24 -16.55
C LYS A 122 -9.63 -5.83 -15.89
N LEU A 123 -9.79 -6.04 -14.60
CA LEU A 123 -10.99 -5.57 -13.88
C LEU A 123 -11.05 -4.05 -13.73
N HIS A 124 -9.91 -3.35 -13.85
CA HIS A 124 -9.80 -1.90 -13.65
C HIS A 124 -10.49 -1.44 -12.35
N ASP A 125 -10.42 -2.24 -11.29
CA ASP A 125 -11.04 -1.94 -10.02
C ASP A 125 -10.02 -1.27 -9.08
N PRO A 126 -10.13 0.04 -8.82
CA PRO A 126 -9.19 0.77 -7.96
C PRO A 126 -9.15 0.23 -6.51
N LYS A 127 -10.16 -0.54 -6.10
CA LYS A 127 -10.21 -1.15 -4.76
C LYS A 127 -9.33 -2.39 -4.62
N LEU A 128 -8.88 -2.99 -5.72
CA LEU A 128 -8.03 -4.19 -5.66
C LEU A 128 -6.65 -3.90 -5.05
N GLY A 129 -6.13 -2.68 -5.26
CA GLY A 129 -4.92 -2.22 -4.57
C GLY A 129 -3.68 -3.05 -4.84
N ASN A 130 -3.12 -2.93 -6.04
CA ASN A 130 -1.75 -3.34 -6.40
C ASN A 130 -1.06 -4.38 -5.46
N GLY A 131 -0.07 -3.96 -4.71
CA GLY A 131 0.68 -4.82 -3.79
C GLY A 131 -0.15 -5.45 -2.66
N ARG A 132 -1.25 -4.81 -2.22
CA ARG A 132 -2.18 -5.39 -1.24
C ARG A 132 -2.92 -6.60 -1.82
N PHE A 133 -3.32 -6.51 -3.09
CA PHE A 133 -3.93 -7.64 -3.80
C PHE A 133 -2.99 -8.84 -3.86
N VAL A 134 -1.72 -8.61 -4.22
CA VAL A 134 -0.70 -9.66 -4.27
C VAL A 134 -0.51 -10.31 -2.90
N ARG A 135 -0.40 -9.51 -1.84
CA ARG A 135 -0.24 -10.00 -0.47
C ARG A 135 -1.44 -10.86 -0.04
N ASN A 136 -2.65 -10.38 -0.28
CA ASN A 136 -3.86 -11.14 0.04
C ASN A 136 -3.93 -12.47 -0.72
N ALA A 137 -3.60 -12.46 -2.01
CA ALA A 137 -3.51 -13.68 -2.82
C ALA A 137 -2.48 -14.66 -2.26
N PHE A 138 -1.32 -14.17 -1.85
CA PHE A 138 -0.26 -14.99 -1.27
C PHE A 138 -0.67 -15.59 0.09
N GLU A 139 -1.28 -14.82 0.98
CA GLU A 139 -1.78 -15.30 2.27
C GLU A 139 -2.83 -16.42 2.10
N ILE A 140 -3.76 -16.26 1.15
CA ILE A 140 -4.74 -17.32 0.83
C ILE A 140 -4.04 -18.56 0.29
N THR A 141 -3.02 -18.39 -0.55
CA THR A 141 -2.23 -19.51 -1.08
C THR A 141 -1.56 -20.30 0.04
N LEU A 142 -0.93 -19.63 0.99
CA LEU A 142 -0.30 -20.30 2.14
C LEU A 142 -1.31 -21.07 3.00
N ASN A 143 -2.50 -20.50 3.23
CA ASN A 143 -3.56 -21.16 3.97
C ASN A 143 -4.04 -22.44 3.25
N ARG A 144 -4.17 -22.42 1.92
CA ARG A 144 -4.55 -23.57 1.11
C ARG A 144 -3.47 -24.64 1.08
N MET A 145 -2.23 -24.21 0.88
CA MET A 145 -1.08 -25.11 0.94
C MET A 145 -1.02 -25.82 2.30
N ALA A 146 -1.20 -25.10 3.40
CA ALA A 146 -1.23 -25.69 4.74
C ALA A 146 -2.37 -26.69 4.89
N ALA A 147 -3.58 -26.37 4.40
CA ALA A 147 -4.72 -27.30 4.42
C ALA A 147 -4.49 -28.55 3.57
N ARG A 148 -3.90 -28.40 2.37
CA ARG A 148 -3.52 -29.53 1.51
C ARG A 148 -2.50 -30.45 2.19
N ILE A 149 -1.47 -29.88 2.80
CA ILE A 149 -0.43 -30.66 3.50
C ILE A 149 -1.02 -31.39 4.68
N ALA A 150 -1.83 -30.72 5.51
CA ALA A 150 -2.46 -31.34 6.68
C ALA A 150 -3.45 -32.48 6.31
N GLY A 151 -4.02 -32.45 5.11
CA GLY A 151 -4.96 -33.48 4.62
C GLY A 151 -4.31 -34.60 3.81
N SER A 152 -2.99 -34.65 3.69
CA SER A 152 -2.29 -35.63 2.84
C SER A 152 -1.00 -36.12 3.48
N ASP A 153 -0.53 -37.32 3.08
CA ASP A 153 0.81 -37.84 3.43
C ASP A 153 1.92 -37.17 2.58
N CYS A 154 1.75 -35.88 2.26
CA CYS A 154 2.68 -35.15 1.42
C CYS A 154 3.96 -34.83 2.20
N HIS A 155 5.11 -35.25 1.68
CA HIS A 155 6.42 -34.96 2.25
C HIS A 155 7.02 -33.62 1.77
N ASP A 156 6.47 -33.04 0.70
CA ASP A 156 6.88 -31.74 0.19
C ASP A 156 6.08 -30.62 0.87
N LEU A 157 6.73 -29.97 1.84
CA LEU A 157 6.17 -28.90 2.65
C LEU A 157 6.52 -27.50 2.10
N SER A 158 7.25 -27.41 1.00
CA SER A 158 7.80 -26.16 0.49
C SER A 158 7.28 -25.74 -0.89
N THR A 159 6.64 -26.66 -1.64
CA THR A 159 6.19 -26.37 -3.01
C THR A 159 4.71 -26.00 -3.07
N ILE A 160 4.44 -24.81 -3.56
CA ILE A 160 3.10 -24.31 -3.90
C ILE A 160 2.66 -24.96 -5.21
N MET A 161 1.46 -25.54 -5.20
CA MET A 161 0.84 -26.22 -6.33
C MET A 161 -0.27 -25.36 -6.95
N LEU A 162 -0.68 -25.69 -8.18
CA LEU A 162 -1.80 -25.03 -8.87
C LEU A 162 -3.07 -24.93 -7.99
N THR A 163 -3.37 -25.98 -7.23
CA THR A 163 -4.56 -26.05 -6.37
C THR A 163 -4.52 -25.07 -5.21
N ASP A 164 -3.35 -24.59 -4.84
CA ASP A 164 -3.16 -23.64 -3.75
C ASP A 164 -3.43 -22.20 -4.21
N ILE A 165 -3.35 -21.92 -5.52
CA ILE A 165 -3.56 -20.57 -6.05
C ILE A 165 -5.06 -20.21 -6.00
N PRO A 166 -5.44 -19.06 -5.40
CA PRO A 166 -6.81 -18.61 -5.36
C PRO A 166 -7.32 -18.20 -6.74
N ARG A 167 -8.65 -18.25 -6.92
CA ARG A 167 -9.30 -17.68 -8.09
C ARG A 167 -9.61 -16.20 -7.84
N LEU A 168 -9.76 -15.44 -8.93
CA LEU A 168 -10.03 -14.01 -8.85
C LEU A 168 -11.33 -13.69 -8.08
N GLU A 169 -12.38 -14.49 -8.27
CA GLU A 169 -13.67 -14.31 -7.60
C GLU A 169 -13.57 -14.38 -6.08
N GLU A 170 -12.64 -15.21 -5.57
CA GLU A 170 -12.42 -15.39 -4.14
C GLU A 170 -11.73 -14.17 -3.51
N LEU A 171 -10.89 -13.50 -4.30
CA LEU A 171 -10.15 -12.29 -3.88
C LEU A 171 -11.01 -11.03 -3.97
N THR A 172 -11.97 -11.00 -4.89
CA THR A 172 -12.79 -9.81 -5.18
C THR A 172 -14.17 -9.87 -4.52
N GLY A 173 -14.60 -11.05 -4.04
CA GLY A 173 -15.98 -11.27 -3.57
C GLY A 173 -17.05 -11.11 -4.65
N LYS A 174 -16.64 -10.99 -5.91
CA LYS A 174 -17.55 -10.89 -7.08
C LYS A 174 -17.72 -12.28 -7.66
N LYS A 175 -18.98 -12.72 -7.75
CA LYS A 175 -19.37 -13.95 -8.49
C LYS A 175 -19.55 -13.65 -9.96
#